data_da96d0a7192ee2b0e634b1c5218b6b81
#
_entry.id   da96d0a7192ee2b0e634b1c5218b6b81
#
_cell.length_a   1.000
_cell.length_b   1.000
_cell.length_c   1.000
_cell.angle_alpha   90.00
_cell.angle_beta   90.00
_cell.angle_gamma   90.00
#
_symmetry.space_group_name_H-M   'P 1'
#
loop_
_entity.id
_entity.type
_entity.pdbx_description
1 polymer ?
#
loop_
_entity_poly.entity_id
_entity_poly.type
_entity_poly.pdbx_seq_one_letter_code
_entity_poly.pdbx_strand_id
1 'polypeptide(L)'
;MSSRISEKEFTLLMALLMSVVAISIDALLPSLGVIGAELGVTDINRTQLLIGSIFAGMAIGQLVAGPLSDAMGRKPVLYAGLALYLAGSLVCWGAGTFDLLLAGRCLQGLGVACPYVTAVSVVRDKYAGRDMARVMSLIMMIFILVPAIAPSLGLGIVRLAGWRAIFLFYIVYAVAIGGWIALRLEETLPPDHRVPLTPRAFGHGLGIVTGNRTTTFYMVAMGLTFGGLIGYLGASRQIFQDQFQAGDGFALYFGGLALLLGVASMLNSRFVGRWGMRAISSWAAAAIVVASALFLAVQAAMPVTLAMFLAYAGVLFFAFGLMFGNLNAIAMEPMGEVAGMASAIIGASSSVISLLLGTLIGQLYDNTLRPIALGFLLLGLASWLLMLSERRWHARVLSGQRATT
;
A
#
# COMPACT_ATOMS: atom_id res chain seq x y z
N MET A 1 -23.57 30.18 4.52
CA MET A 1 -23.83 29.43 3.27
C MET A 1 -22.57 28.64 2.95
N SER A 2 -22.52 27.35 3.32
CA SER A 2 -21.41 26.49 2.96
C SER A 2 -21.55 26.16 1.46
N SER A 3 -20.64 26.65 0.63
CA SER A 3 -20.61 26.27 -0.79
C SER A 3 -20.31 24.77 -0.84
N ARG A 4 -21.24 23.99 -1.35
CA ARG A 4 -21.04 22.53 -1.50
C ARG A 4 -19.73 22.27 -2.25
N ILE A 5 -18.89 21.38 -1.71
CA ILE A 5 -17.64 20.96 -2.36
C ILE A 5 -17.94 20.42 -3.77
N SER A 6 -17.23 20.90 -4.79
CA SER A 6 -17.40 20.39 -6.16
C SER A 6 -16.87 18.96 -6.27
N GLU A 7 -17.38 18.18 -7.24
CA GLU A 7 -16.91 16.80 -7.44
C GLU A 7 -15.40 16.72 -7.70
N LYS A 8 -14.86 17.66 -8.49
CA LYS A 8 -13.40 17.73 -8.76
C LYS A 8 -12.59 18.03 -7.53
N GLU A 9 -13.04 18.99 -6.71
CA GLU A 9 -12.41 19.36 -5.45
C GLU A 9 -12.48 18.21 -4.43
N PHE A 10 -13.62 17.54 -4.33
CA PHE A 10 -13.80 16.35 -3.50
C PHE A 10 -12.86 15.21 -3.91
N THR A 11 -12.81 14.90 -5.20
CA THR A 11 -11.94 13.86 -5.74
C THR A 11 -10.47 14.15 -5.44
N LEU A 12 -10.04 15.40 -5.62
CA LEU A 12 -8.67 15.82 -5.33
C LEU A 12 -8.36 15.69 -3.82
N LEU A 13 -9.27 16.15 -2.95
CA LEU A 13 -9.10 16.04 -1.50
C LEU A 13 -8.97 14.58 -1.05
N MET A 14 -9.83 13.68 -1.54
CA MET A 14 -9.75 12.25 -1.21
C MET A 14 -8.46 11.62 -1.74
N ALA A 15 -8.04 11.97 -2.94
CA ALA A 15 -6.79 11.49 -3.51
C ALA A 15 -5.58 11.94 -2.70
N LEU A 16 -5.53 13.20 -2.27
CA LEU A 16 -4.46 13.73 -1.43
C LEU A 16 -4.46 13.10 -0.04
N LEU A 17 -5.65 12.85 0.56
CA LEU A 17 -5.76 12.11 1.82
C LEU A 17 -5.17 10.69 1.72
N MET A 18 -5.50 9.95 0.68
CA MET A 18 -4.93 8.62 0.46
C MET A 18 -3.43 8.70 0.18
N SER A 19 -2.98 9.74 -0.50
CA SER A 19 -1.58 9.94 -0.88
C SER A 19 -0.64 10.22 0.27
N VAL A 20 -1.13 10.58 1.47
CA VAL A 20 -0.31 10.75 2.69
C VAL A 20 0.57 9.51 2.92
N VAL A 21 0.03 8.29 2.69
CA VAL A 21 0.77 7.03 2.81
C VAL A 21 1.95 6.98 1.84
N ALA A 22 1.67 7.16 0.55
CA ALA A 22 2.68 7.04 -0.49
C ALA A 22 3.77 8.10 -0.36
N ILE A 23 3.38 9.35 -0.13
CA ILE A 23 4.34 10.44 0.12
C ILE A 23 5.23 10.12 1.32
N SER A 24 4.66 9.62 2.42
CA SER A 24 5.40 9.31 3.65
C SER A 24 6.43 8.19 3.47
N ILE A 25 6.21 7.30 2.52
CA ILE A 25 7.13 6.21 2.20
C ILE A 25 8.15 6.68 1.16
N ASP A 26 7.67 7.10 0.01
CA ASP A 26 8.49 7.24 -1.20
C ASP A 26 9.38 8.48 -1.17
N ALA A 27 8.95 9.59 -0.54
CA ALA A 27 9.79 10.78 -0.41
C ALA A 27 10.99 10.57 0.54
N LEU A 28 10.90 9.59 1.46
CA LEU A 28 12.00 9.30 2.38
C LEU A 28 13.06 8.36 1.76
N LEU A 29 12.71 7.55 0.75
CA LEU A 29 13.58 6.53 0.17
C LEU A 29 14.98 7.03 -0.21
N PRO A 30 15.15 8.19 -0.89
CA PRO A 30 16.48 8.69 -1.28
C PRO A 30 17.38 9.01 -0.09
N SER A 31 16.79 9.31 1.09
CA SER A 31 17.51 9.79 2.27
C SER A 31 17.92 8.70 3.26
N LEU A 32 17.49 7.44 3.06
CA LEU A 32 17.73 6.35 4.02
C LEU A 32 19.22 6.19 4.40
N GLY A 33 20.14 6.32 3.43
CA GLY A 33 21.56 6.22 3.71
C GLY A 33 22.13 7.40 4.49
N VAL A 34 21.69 8.62 4.18
CA VAL A 34 22.09 9.84 4.90
C VAL A 34 21.61 9.76 6.35
N ILE A 35 20.37 9.34 6.56
CA ILE A 35 19.79 9.10 7.89
C ILE A 35 20.61 8.05 8.66
N GLY A 36 20.92 6.90 8.03
CA GLY A 36 21.71 5.85 8.65
C GLY A 36 23.10 6.34 9.08
N ALA A 37 23.80 7.04 8.20
CA ALA A 37 25.12 7.59 8.47
C ALA A 37 25.08 8.62 9.62
N GLU A 38 24.13 9.55 9.62
CA GLU A 38 24.02 10.60 10.63
C GLU A 38 23.61 10.05 12.01
N LEU A 39 22.75 9.03 12.06
CA LEU A 39 22.30 8.41 13.31
C LEU A 39 23.13 7.20 13.74
N GLY A 40 24.31 6.99 13.14
CA GLY A 40 25.30 5.99 13.57
C GLY A 40 24.83 4.54 13.34
N VAL A 41 24.01 4.28 12.32
CA VAL A 41 23.56 2.94 11.96
C VAL A 41 24.67 2.22 11.21
N THR A 42 25.27 1.21 11.84
CA THR A 42 26.37 0.42 11.27
C THR A 42 25.93 -0.58 10.22
N ASP A 43 24.78 -1.20 10.41
CA ASP A 43 24.16 -2.10 9.42
C ASP A 43 23.18 -1.33 8.55
N ILE A 44 23.55 -1.11 7.29
CA ILE A 44 22.75 -0.35 6.34
C ILE A 44 21.35 -0.95 6.15
N ASN A 45 21.16 -2.28 6.28
CA ASN A 45 19.87 -2.93 6.16
C ASN A 45 18.89 -2.46 7.25
N ARG A 46 19.37 -2.07 8.43
CA ARG A 46 18.51 -1.50 9.47
C ARG A 46 17.75 -0.25 9.01
N THR A 47 18.30 0.52 8.07
CA THR A 47 17.61 1.72 7.55
C THR A 47 16.29 1.37 6.85
N GLN A 48 16.15 0.16 6.33
CA GLN A 48 14.92 -0.35 5.73
C GLN A 48 13.78 -0.46 6.75
N LEU A 49 14.11 -0.61 8.04
CA LEU A 49 13.12 -0.64 9.12
C LEU A 49 12.32 0.67 9.23
N LEU A 50 12.84 1.79 8.68
CA LEU A 50 12.08 3.04 8.57
C LEU A 50 10.84 2.89 7.67
N ILE A 51 10.90 2.01 6.69
CA ILE A 51 9.74 1.67 5.85
C ILE A 51 8.87 0.64 6.56
N GLY A 52 9.49 -0.40 7.16
CA GLY A 52 8.76 -1.41 7.93
C GLY A 52 7.97 -0.81 9.10
N SER A 53 8.53 0.14 9.84
CA SER A 53 7.86 0.74 11.01
C SER A 53 6.59 1.53 10.65
N ILE A 54 6.55 2.23 9.51
CA ILE A 54 5.31 2.90 9.08
C ILE A 54 4.24 1.86 8.70
N PHE A 55 4.63 0.77 8.03
CA PHE A 55 3.69 -0.32 7.73
C PHE A 55 3.21 -1.05 8.99
N ALA A 56 4.07 -1.20 10.01
CA ALA A 56 3.69 -1.76 11.31
C ALA A 56 2.60 -0.91 12.00
N GLY A 57 2.82 0.39 12.07
CA GLY A 57 1.82 1.33 12.59
C GLY A 57 0.53 1.30 11.77
N MET A 58 0.65 1.27 10.44
CA MET A 58 -0.49 1.24 9.53
C MET A 58 -1.31 -0.05 9.67
N ALA A 59 -0.69 -1.21 9.85
CA ALA A 59 -1.38 -2.47 10.06
C ALA A 59 -2.26 -2.43 11.32
N ILE A 60 -1.73 -1.88 12.43
CA ILE A 60 -2.49 -1.69 13.67
C ILE A 60 -3.60 -0.65 13.46
N GLY A 61 -3.27 0.47 12.83
CA GLY A 61 -4.20 1.56 12.59
C GLY A 61 -5.39 1.16 11.73
N GLN A 62 -5.18 0.33 10.70
CA GLN A 62 -6.26 -0.15 9.82
C GLN A 62 -7.31 -0.98 10.56
N LEU A 63 -6.91 -1.80 11.55
CA LEU A 63 -7.85 -2.58 12.35
C LEU A 63 -8.83 -1.69 13.13
N VAL A 64 -8.37 -0.51 13.52
CA VAL A 64 -9.12 0.40 14.40
C VAL A 64 -9.83 1.49 13.59
N ALA A 65 -9.20 1.99 12.53
CA ALA A 65 -9.67 3.16 11.78
C ALA A 65 -11.07 2.96 11.16
N GLY A 66 -11.34 1.81 10.55
CA GLY A 66 -12.64 1.51 9.95
C GLY A 66 -13.77 1.51 10.97
N PRO A 67 -13.75 0.58 11.95
CA PRO A 67 -14.76 0.51 13.01
C PRO A 67 -14.92 1.82 13.81
N LEU A 68 -13.82 2.51 14.08
CA LEU A 68 -13.84 3.78 14.78
C LEU A 68 -14.54 4.87 13.95
N SER A 69 -14.31 4.89 12.65
CA SER A 69 -14.95 5.80 11.70
C SER A 69 -16.45 5.53 11.55
N ASP A 70 -16.87 4.26 11.65
CA ASP A 70 -18.29 3.89 11.66
C ASP A 70 -18.98 4.23 12.99
N ALA A 71 -18.24 4.26 14.11
CA ALA A 71 -18.80 4.57 15.43
C ALA A 71 -18.80 6.06 15.76
N MET A 72 -17.74 6.79 15.44
CA MET A 72 -17.58 8.20 15.85
C MET A 72 -17.94 9.20 14.75
N GLY A 73 -18.01 8.75 13.49
CA GLY A 73 -18.13 9.60 12.31
C GLY A 73 -16.81 9.75 11.58
N ARG A 74 -16.88 10.22 10.32
CA ARG A 74 -15.72 10.28 9.41
C ARG A 74 -14.72 11.38 9.82
N LYS A 75 -15.22 12.59 10.03
CA LYS A 75 -14.35 13.75 10.35
C LYS A 75 -13.56 13.60 11.65
N PRO A 76 -14.17 13.17 12.78
CA PRO A 76 -13.42 12.97 14.02
C PRO A 76 -12.23 12.01 13.85
N VAL A 77 -12.41 10.92 13.10
CA VAL A 77 -11.35 9.93 12.87
C VAL A 77 -10.29 10.44 11.90
N LEU A 78 -10.68 11.22 10.88
CA LEU A 78 -9.71 11.91 10.03
C LEU A 78 -8.81 12.84 10.83
N TYR A 79 -9.39 13.66 11.74
CA TYR A 79 -8.60 14.56 12.58
C TYR A 79 -7.72 13.82 13.59
N ALA A 80 -8.25 12.78 14.23
CA ALA A 80 -7.46 11.97 15.15
C ALA A 80 -6.25 11.31 14.43
N GLY A 81 -6.47 10.76 13.24
CA GLY A 81 -5.40 10.20 12.42
C GLY A 81 -4.36 11.23 11.99
N LEU A 82 -4.80 12.39 11.50
CA LEU A 82 -3.88 13.48 11.13
C LEU A 82 -3.12 14.03 12.34
N ALA A 83 -3.76 14.12 13.52
CA ALA A 83 -3.08 14.54 14.75
C ALA A 83 -2.00 13.54 15.18
N LEU A 84 -2.27 12.22 15.12
CA LEU A 84 -1.26 11.18 15.36
C LEU A 84 -0.12 11.24 14.33
N TYR A 85 -0.46 11.46 13.06
CA TYR A 85 0.54 11.62 11.99
C TYR A 85 1.43 12.85 12.21
N LEU A 86 0.85 13.97 12.62
CA LEU A 86 1.59 15.19 12.98
C LEU A 86 2.50 14.95 14.18
N ALA A 87 2.00 14.31 15.23
CA ALA A 87 2.81 13.97 16.41
C ALA A 87 3.99 13.05 16.02
N GLY A 88 3.74 12.01 15.22
CA GLY A 88 4.79 11.13 14.69
C GLY A 88 5.82 11.89 13.83
N SER A 89 5.35 12.84 13.01
CA SER A 89 6.22 13.68 12.17
C SER A 89 7.10 14.60 13.00
N LEU A 90 6.58 15.19 14.08
CA LEU A 90 7.34 16.00 15.04
C LEU A 90 8.39 15.16 15.77
N VAL A 91 8.04 13.95 16.23
CA VAL A 91 9.00 13.02 16.83
C VAL A 91 10.11 12.67 15.85
N CYS A 92 9.80 12.38 14.59
CA CYS A 92 10.79 12.10 13.56
C CYS A 92 11.69 13.30 13.25
N TRP A 93 11.11 14.49 13.17
CA TRP A 93 11.87 15.72 12.93
C TRP A 93 12.89 15.99 14.02
N GLY A 94 12.51 15.81 15.29
CA GLY A 94 13.39 16.01 16.47
C GLY A 94 14.24 14.79 16.84
N ALA A 95 14.16 13.67 16.07
CA ALA A 95 14.85 12.45 16.43
C ALA A 95 16.39 12.62 16.42
N GLY A 96 17.00 12.36 17.60
CA GLY A 96 18.44 12.29 17.78
C GLY A 96 18.99 10.86 17.76
N THR A 97 18.12 9.84 17.77
CA THR A 97 18.49 8.42 17.70
C THR A 97 17.66 7.69 16.67
N PHE A 98 18.21 6.61 16.12
CA PHE A 98 17.51 5.80 15.12
C PHE A 98 16.25 5.13 15.70
N ASP A 99 16.29 4.67 16.95
CA ASP A 99 15.14 4.01 17.57
C ASP A 99 13.99 5.00 17.84
N LEU A 100 14.28 6.25 18.20
CA LEU A 100 13.26 7.30 18.31
C LEU A 100 12.63 7.61 16.95
N LEU A 101 13.44 7.61 15.88
CA LEU A 101 12.96 7.78 14.53
C LEU A 101 12.02 6.63 14.12
N LEU A 102 12.37 5.38 14.45
CA LEU A 102 11.49 4.21 14.22
C LEU A 102 10.16 4.35 14.96
N ALA A 103 10.19 4.77 16.23
CA ALA A 103 8.98 4.99 17.03
C ALA A 103 8.10 6.08 16.41
N GLY A 104 8.68 7.20 15.96
CA GLY A 104 7.98 8.26 15.27
C GLY A 104 7.35 7.77 13.94
N ARG A 105 8.06 6.94 13.18
CA ARG A 105 7.57 6.31 11.94
C ARG A 105 6.39 5.36 12.20
N CYS A 106 6.46 4.57 13.29
CA CYS A 106 5.34 3.71 13.70
C CYS A 106 4.11 4.56 14.05
N LEU A 107 4.29 5.65 14.79
CA LEU A 107 3.22 6.59 15.14
C LEU A 107 2.62 7.27 13.89
N GLN A 108 3.46 7.66 12.91
CA GLN A 108 3.00 8.14 11.61
C GLN A 108 2.15 7.10 10.90
N GLY A 109 2.58 5.82 10.90
CA GLY A 109 1.85 4.71 10.30
C GLY A 109 0.45 4.52 10.91
N LEU A 110 0.38 4.57 12.25
CA LEU A 110 -0.88 4.51 13.00
C LEU A 110 -1.82 5.66 12.59
N GLY A 111 -1.27 6.87 12.49
CA GLY A 111 -2.02 8.06 12.10
C GLY A 111 -2.52 8.00 10.67
N VAL A 112 -1.67 7.59 9.71
CA VAL A 112 -2.01 7.61 8.28
C VAL A 112 -3.02 6.53 7.88
N ALA A 113 -3.19 5.48 8.67
CA ALA A 113 -4.22 4.48 8.44
C ALA A 113 -5.64 5.08 8.46
N CYS A 114 -5.88 6.07 9.34
CA CYS A 114 -7.18 6.72 9.48
C CYS A 114 -7.60 7.47 8.21
N PRO A 115 -6.84 8.42 7.66
CA PRO A 115 -7.19 9.08 6.41
C PRO A 115 -7.27 8.11 5.23
N TYR A 116 -6.42 7.10 5.15
CA TYR A 116 -6.46 6.11 4.07
C TYR A 116 -7.77 5.33 4.05
N VAL A 117 -8.16 4.72 5.18
CA VAL A 117 -9.39 3.91 5.29
C VAL A 117 -10.64 4.78 5.23
N THR A 118 -10.63 5.92 5.92
CA THR A 118 -11.81 6.79 6.01
C THR A 118 -12.10 7.49 4.68
N ALA A 119 -11.09 7.83 3.88
CA ALA A 119 -11.32 8.42 2.55
C ALA A 119 -12.17 7.51 1.66
N VAL A 120 -11.91 6.20 1.65
CA VAL A 120 -12.72 5.21 0.91
C VAL A 120 -14.16 5.19 1.44
N SER A 121 -14.34 5.24 2.76
CA SER A 121 -15.67 5.26 3.39
C SER A 121 -16.45 6.54 3.02
N VAL A 122 -15.80 7.71 3.04
CA VAL A 122 -16.39 9.00 2.65
C VAL A 122 -16.84 9.00 1.19
N VAL A 123 -16.06 8.37 0.29
CA VAL A 123 -16.48 8.22 -1.11
C VAL A 123 -17.71 7.33 -1.21
N ARG A 124 -17.75 6.22 -0.48
CA ARG A 124 -18.89 5.28 -0.46
C ARG A 124 -20.15 5.92 0.14
N ASP A 125 -20.00 6.77 1.15
CA ASP A 125 -21.14 7.47 1.76
C ASP A 125 -21.78 8.49 0.80
N LYS A 126 -21.00 9.02 -0.16
CA LYS A 126 -21.42 10.11 -1.04
C LYS A 126 -21.81 9.66 -2.45
N TYR A 127 -21.24 8.54 -2.91
CA TYR A 127 -21.45 8.02 -4.26
C TYR A 127 -21.78 6.52 -4.22
N ALA A 128 -22.58 6.07 -5.18
CA ALA A 128 -22.96 4.67 -5.35
C ALA A 128 -22.80 4.21 -6.80
N GLY A 129 -22.69 2.90 -7.01
CA GLY A 129 -22.68 2.28 -8.33
C GLY A 129 -21.63 2.86 -9.28
N ARG A 130 -22.05 3.31 -10.46
CA ARG A 130 -21.16 3.81 -11.52
C ARG A 130 -20.42 5.10 -11.15
N ASP A 131 -21.08 6.00 -10.43
CA ASP A 131 -20.47 7.27 -10.01
C ASP A 131 -19.38 7.03 -8.96
N MET A 132 -19.60 6.13 -8.01
CA MET A 132 -18.55 5.70 -7.07
C MET A 132 -17.34 5.12 -7.81
N ALA A 133 -17.56 4.24 -8.79
CA ALA A 133 -16.48 3.65 -9.58
C ALA A 133 -15.68 4.71 -10.34
N ARG A 134 -16.37 5.72 -10.92
CA ARG A 134 -15.73 6.83 -11.62
C ARG A 134 -14.87 7.68 -10.70
N VAL A 135 -15.41 8.10 -9.56
CA VAL A 135 -14.70 8.92 -8.57
C VAL A 135 -13.50 8.16 -8.00
N MET A 136 -13.67 6.90 -7.62
CA MET A 136 -12.57 6.04 -7.13
C MET A 136 -11.47 5.86 -8.18
N SER A 137 -11.81 5.69 -9.46
CA SER A 137 -10.82 5.58 -10.54
C SER A 137 -10.00 6.86 -10.69
N LEU A 138 -10.61 8.04 -10.57
CA LEU A 138 -9.91 9.31 -10.60
C LEU A 138 -8.99 9.49 -9.38
N ILE A 139 -9.47 9.12 -8.18
CA ILE A 139 -8.67 9.12 -6.95
C ILE A 139 -7.44 8.22 -7.12
N MET A 140 -7.64 6.99 -7.61
CA MET A 140 -6.56 6.03 -7.83
C MET A 140 -5.57 6.49 -8.89
N MET A 141 -6.02 7.17 -9.93
CA MET A 141 -5.14 7.75 -10.95
C MET A 141 -4.18 8.79 -10.33
N ILE A 142 -4.69 9.67 -9.47
CA ILE A 142 -3.87 10.67 -8.78
C ILE A 142 -2.94 9.96 -7.78
N PHE A 143 -3.46 9.00 -7.01
CA PHE A 143 -2.69 8.22 -6.04
C PHE A 143 -1.47 7.51 -6.68
N ILE A 144 -1.64 6.94 -7.87
CA ILE A 144 -0.56 6.24 -8.59
C ILE A 144 0.54 7.20 -9.08
N LEU A 145 0.20 8.48 -9.35
CA LEU A 145 1.20 9.48 -9.75
C LEU A 145 2.13 9.87 -8.58
N VAL A 146 1.69 9.72 -7.34
CA VAL A 146 2.45 10.13 -6.16
C VAL A 146 3.77 9.36 -6.02
N PRO A 147 3.83 8.03 -6.08
CA PRO A 147 5.09 7.29 -6.08
C PRO A 147 6.05 7.68 -7.21
N ALA A 148 5.52 8.14 -8.34
CA ALA A 148 6.35 8.60 -9.45
C ALA A 148 7.06 9.94 -9.15
N ILE A 149 6.46 10.80 -8.34
CA ILE A 149 6.95 12.16 -8.06
C ILE A 149 7.62 12.24 -6.69
N ALA A 150 7.16 11.49 -5.70
CA ALA A 150 7.58 11.62 -4.31
C ALA A 150 9.10 11.42 -4.09
N PRO A 151 9.79 10.46 -4.71
CA PRO A 151 11.24 10.35 -4.54
C PRO A 151 12.01 11.56 -5.07
N SER A 152 11.58 12.15 -6.20
CA SER A 152 12.19 13.37 -6.75
C SER A 152 11.98 14.55 -5.81
N LEU A 153 10.77 14.69 -5.26
CA LEU A 153 10.46 15.72 -4.26
C LEU A 153 11.32 15.54 -3.01
N GLY A 154 11.41 14.31 -2.50
CA GLY A 154 12.24 13.97 -1.34
C GLY A 154 13.70 14.29 -1.56
N LEU A 155 14.27 13.90 -2.71
CA LEU A 155 15.65 14.21 -3.08
C LEU A 155 15.90 15.73 -3.14
N GLY A 156 14.97 16.48 -3.72
CA GLY A 156 15.05 17.95 -3.76
C GLY A 156 15.06 18.57 -2.36
N ILE A 157 14.16 18.13 -1.47
CA ILE A 157 14.09 18.60 -0.09
C ILE A 157 15.40 18.28 0.67
N VAL A 158 15.91 17.06 0.54
CA VAL A 158 17.16 16.64 1.20
C VAL A 158 18.36 17.51 0.77
N ARG A 159 18.46 17.82 -0.51
CA ARG A 159 19.54 18.66 -1.05
C ARG A 159 19.48 20.11 -0.56
N LEU A 160 18.28 20.65 -0.40
CA LEU A 160 18.09 22.05 -0.01
C LEU A 160 18.19 22.25 1.51
N ALA A 161 17.66 21.32 2.30
CA ALA A 161 17.45 21.54 3.73
C ALA A 161 17.71 20.29 4.62
N GLY A 162 18.27 19.23 4.05
CA GLY A 162 18.56 17.99 4.76
C GLY A 162 17.31 17.10 4.96
N TRP A 163 17.53 15.86 5.44
CA TRP A 163 16.48 14.85 5.56
C TRP A 163 15.39 15.19 6.59
N ARG A 164 15.72 15.95 7.63
CA ARG A 164 14.74 16.39 8.65
C ARG A 164 13.65 17.27 8.05
N ALA A 165 13.98 18.04 7.01
CA ALA A 165 13.02 18.88 6.30
C ALA A 165 11.90 18.09 5.60
N ILE A 166 12.12 16.80 5.31
CA ILE A 166 11.06 15.92 4.79
C ILE A 166 9.92 15.81 5.82
N PHE A 167 10.24 15.68 7.11
CA PHE A 167 9.21 15.60 8.15
C PHE A 167 8.49 16.93 8.36
N LEU A 168 9.18 18.05 8.18
CA LEU A 168 8.53 19.38 8.15
C LEU A 168 7.56 19.47 6.96
N PHE A 169 7.97 19.01 5.79
CA PHE A 169 7.07 18.92 4.63
C PHE A 169 5.83 18.07 4.94
N TYR A 170 5.98 16.92 5.61
CA TYR A 170 4.85 16.09 6.03
C TYR A 170 3.91 16.82 7.00
N ILE A 171 4.45 17.62 7.92
CA ILE A 171 3.67 18.45 8.84
C ILE A 171 2.86 19.49 8.06
N VAL A 172 3.50 20.25 7.16
CA VAL A 172 2.84 21.26 6.33
C VAL A 172 1.74 20.61 5.48
N TYR A 173 2.04 19.45 4.86
CA TYR A 173 1.09 18.71 4.05
C TYR A 173 -0.14 18.27 4.87
N ALA A 174 0.06 17.68 6.05
CA ALA A 174 -1.03 17.22 6.90
C ALA A 174 -1.88 18.38 7.45
N VAL A 175 -1.25 19.50 7.84
CA VAL A 175 -1.95 20.72 8.29
C VAL A 175 -2.79 21.31 7.15
N ALA A 176 -2.24 21.39 5.93
CA ALA A 176 -2.95 21.89 4.77
C ALA A 176 -4.18 21.04 4.44
N ILE A 177 -4.04 19.70 4.44
CA ILE A 177 -5.17 18.78 4.21
C ILE A 177 -6.19 18.88 5.37
N GLY A 178 -5.73 18.90 6.62
CA GLY A 178 -6.60 19.05 7.79
C GLY A 178 -7.41 20.34 7.76
N GLY A 179 -6.77 21.44 7.37
CA GLY A 179 -7.45 22.73 7.14
C GLY A 179 -8.46 22.65 6.00
N TRP A 180 -8.12 21.97 4.91
CA TRP A 180 -9.06 21.80 3.79
C TRP A 180 -10.28 20.96 4.20
N ILE A 181 -10.08 19.87 4.95
CA ILE A 181 -11.19 19.09 5.54
C ILE A 181 -12.06 19.97 6.42
N ALA A 182 -11.46 20.82 7.28
CA ALA A 182 -12.20 21.69 8.19
C ALA A 182 -13.12 22.64 7.43
N LEU A 183 -12.63 23.24 6.36
CA LEU A 183 -13.32 24.28 5.62
C LEU A 183 -14.34 23.74 4.60
N ARG A 184 -14.10 22.55 4.04
CA ARG A 184 -14.85 22.11 2.85
C ARG A 184 -15.56 20.76 2.98
N LEU A 185 -15.06 19.84 3.82
CA LEU A 185 -15.67 18.53 3.99
C LEU A 185 -16.72 18.57 5.11
N GLU A 186 -17.96 18.24 4.79
CA GLU A 186 -19.01 18.00 5.77
C GLU A 186 -18.92 16.57 6.32
N GLU A 187 -19.48 16.33 7.52
CA GLU A 187 -19.61 14.97 8.04
C GLU A 187 -20.55 14.17 7.14
N THR A 188 -20.10 12.99 6.70
CA THR A 188 -20.85 12.17 5.74
C THR A 188 -21.61 11.03 6.41
N LEU A 189 -21.31 10.72 7.68
CA LEU A 189 -22.01 9.69 8.44
C LEU A 189 -22.97 10.32 9.46
N PRO A 190 -24.30 10.30 9.22
CA PRO A 190 -25.29 10.79 10.15
C PRO A 190 -25.21 10.06 11.50
N PRO A 191 -25.54 10.73 12.64
CA PRO A 191 -25.46 10.11 13.96
C PRO A 191 -26.30 8.85 14.14
N ASP A 192 -27.44 8.78 13.47
CA ASP A 192 -28.41 7.66 13.48
C ASP A 192 -27.92 6.44 12.69
N HIS A 193 -26.94 6.61 11.80
CA HIS A 193 -26.29 5.52 11.05
C HIS A 193 -25.00 5.03 11.69
N ARG A 194 -24.60 5.55 12.86
CA ARG A 194 -23.37 5.13 13.55
C ARG A 194 -23.55 3.76 14.20
N VAL A 195 -22.57 2.90 14.00
CA VAL A 195 -22.56 1.54 14.55
C VAL A 195 -21.65 1.49 15.77
N PRO A 196 -22.15 1.09 16.95
CA PRO A 196 -21.33 1.01 18.15
C PRO A 196 -20.16 0.05 17.99
N LEU A 197 -18.97 0.49 18.42
CA LEU A 197 -17.77 -0.35 18.44
C LEU A 197 -17.89 -1.37 19.59
N THR A 198 -18.15 -2.63 19.27
CA THR A 198 -18.21 -3.69 20.27
C THR A 198 -17.22 -4.82 19.97
N PRO A 199 -16.54 -5.38 21.00
CA PRO A 199 -15.65 -6.54 20.80
C PRO A 199 -16.35 -7.74 20.17
N ARG A 200 -17.66 -7.90 20.43
CA ARG A 200 -18.48 -8.97 19.82
C ARG A 200 -18.63 -8.78 18.31
N ALA A 201 -18.89 -7.56 17.85
CA ALA A 201 -18.99 -7.26 16.42
C ALA A 201 -17.66 -7.54 15.70
N PHE A 202 -16.54 -7.15 16.33
CA PHE A 202 -15.21 -7.45 15.79
C PHE A 202 -14.94 -8.96 15.72
N GLY A 203 -15.20 -9.70 16.79
CA GLY A 203 -15.06 -11.17 16.81
C GLY A 203 -15.96 -11.87 15.80
N HIS A 204 -17.19 -11.39 15.63
CA HIS A 204 -18.11 -11.91 14.62
C HIS A 204 -17.59 -11.65 13.19
N GLY A 205 -17.15 -10.43 12.89
CA GLY A 205 -16.56 -10.09 11.60
C GLY A 205 -15.30 -10.91 11.30
N LEU A 206 -14.44 -11.11 12.30
CA LEU A 206 -13.25 -11.97 12.17
C LEU A 206 -13.65 -13.42 11.84
N GLY A 207 -14.65 -13.97 12.52
CA GLY A 207 -15.18 -15.32 12.24
C GLY A 207 -15.71 -15.47 10.81
N ILE A 208 -16.46 -14.47 10.31
CA ILE A 208 -16.98 -14.47 8.93
C ILE A 208 -15.81 -14.41 7.92
N VAL A 209 -14.84 -13.50 8.12
CA VAL A 209 -13.71 -13.31 7.21
C VAL A 209 -12.86 -14.58 7.15
N THR A 210 -12.46 -15.13 8.31
CA THR A 210 -11.60 -16.32 8.38
C THR A 210 -12.33 -17.60 8.02
N GLY A 211 -13.65 -17.66 8.21
CA GLY A 211 -14.50 -18.78 7.80
C GLY A 211 -14.75 -18.85 6.29
N ASN A 212 -14.57 -17.75 5.57
CA ASN A 212 -14.75 -17.70 4.13
C ASN A 212 -13.44 -18.02 3.39
N ARG A 213 -13.44 -19.12 2.65
CA ARG A 213 -12.25 -19.62 1.94
C ARG A 213 -11.73 -18.62 0.89
N THR A 214 -12.62 -18.07 0.07
CA THR A 214 -12.24 -17.10 -0.98
C THR A 214 -11.57 -15.88 -0.35
N THR A 215 -12.21 -15.28 0.66
CA THR A 215 -11.66 -14.11 1.37
C THR A 215 -10.31 -14.41 2.00
N THR A 216 -10.19 -15.51 2.74
CA THR A 216 -8.93 -15.88 3.41
C THR A 216 -7.80 -16.11 2.42
N PHE A 217 -8.07 -16.85 1.32
CA PHE A 217 -7.03 -17.15 0.32
C PHE A 217 -6.57 -15.90 -0.41
N TYR A 218 -7.47 -15.01 -0.81
CA TYR A 218 -7.09 -13.77 -1.49
C TYR A 218 -6.49 -12.74 -0.54
N MET A 219 -6.90 -12.70 0.73
CA MET A 219 -6.25 -11.89 1.78
C MET A 219 -4.79 -12.31 1.99
N VAL A 220 -4.53 -13.62 2.10
CA VAL A 220 -3.15 -14.14 2.23
C VAL A 220 -2.36 -13.91 0.94
N ALA A 221 -2.94 -14.19 -0.23
CA ALA A 221 -2.29 -13.95 -1.52
C ALA A 221 -1.91 -12.46 -1.70
N MET A 222 -2.76 -11.55 -1.24
CA MET A 222 -2.49 -10.11 -1.19
C MET A 222 -1.29 -9.81 -0.32
N GLY A 223 -1.27 -10.35 0.91
CA GLY A 223 -0.15 -10.19 1.85
C GLY A 223 1.18 -10.71 1.29
N LEU A 224 1.19 -11.88 0.65
CA LEU A 224 2.36 -12.46 -0.02
C LEU A 224 2.85 -11.57 -1.16
N THR A 225 1.95 -11.15 -2.05
CA THR A 225 2.28 -10.31 -3.21
C THR A 225 2.88 -8.97 -2.77
N PHE A 226 2.25 -8.29 -1.79
CA PHE A 226 2.76 -7.04 -1.24
C PHE A 226 4.03 -7.20 -0.42
N GLY A 227 4.27 -8.37 0.20
CA GLY A 227 5.50 -8.68 0.91
C GLY A 227 6.72 -8.54 0.01
N GLY A 228 6.67 -9.06 -1.21
CA GLY A 228 7.73 -8.86 -2.20
C GLY A 228 7.95 -7.37 -2.53
N LEU A 229 6.87 -6.62 -2.72
CA LEU A 229 6.96 -5.18 -2.99
C LEU A 229 7.55 -4.40 -1.82
N ILE A 230 7.18 -4.69 -0.57
CA ILE A 230 7.75 -4.03 0.63
C ILE A 230 9.24 -4.34 0.75
N GLY A 231 9.65 -5.60 0.51
CA GLY A 231 11.07 -5.98 0.48
C GLY A 231 11.86 -5.19 -0.57
N TYR A 232 11.31 -5.05 -1.78
CA TYR A 232 11.89 -4.22 -2.81
C TYR A 232 11.97 -2.74 -2.39
N LEU A 233 10.88 -2.17 -1.85
CA LEU A 233 10.85 -0.77 -1.42
C LEU A 233 11.94 -0.49 -0.38
N GLY A 234 12.10 -1.39 0.60
CA GLY A 234 13.14 -1.27 1.62
C GLY A 234 14.55 -1.27 1.03
N ALA A 235 14.84 -2.18 0.09
CA ALA A 235 16.13 -2.33 -0.54
C ALA A 235 16.36 -1.38 -1.75
N SER A 236 15.33 -0.69 -2.23
CA SER A 236 15.37 0.07 -3.50
C SER A 236 16.52 1.08 -3.57
N ARG A 237 16.77 1.83 -2.48
CA ARG A 237 17.90 2.75 -2.42
C ARG A 237 19.23 2.01 -2.60
N GLN A 238 19.44 0.93 -1.85
CA GLN A 238 20.68 0.15 -1.91
C GLN A 238 20.89 -0.45 -3.31
N ILE A 239 19.83 -0.94 -3.95
CA ILE A 239 19.89 -1.47 -5.31
C ILE A 239 20.31 -0.38 -6.29
N PHE A 240 19.62 0.75 -6.31
CA PHE A 240 19.88 1.77 -7.32
C PHE A 240 21.13 2.61 -7.03
N GLN A 241 21.32 3.05 -5.78
CA GLN A 241 22.43 3.96 -5.45
C GLN A 241 23.72 3.23 -5.11
N ASP A 242 23.67 2.14 -4.35
CA ASP A 242 24.88 1.48 -3.88
C ASP A 242 25.35 0.41 -4.89
N GLN A 243 24.45 -0.45 -5.42
CA GLN A 243 24.81 -1.52 -6.34
C GLN A 243 25.00 -1.03 -7.79
N PHE A 244 24.04 -0.23 -8.31
CA PHE A 244 24.11 0.26 -9.70
C PHE A 244 24.66 1.68 -9.82
N GLN A 245 25.00 2.34 -8.73
CA GLN A 245 25.53 3.72 -8.70
C GLN A 245 24.74 4.71 -9.56
N ALA A 246 23.41 4.53 -9.55
CA ALA A 246 22.49 5.30 -10.38
C ALA A 246 22.38 6.80 -9.98
N GLY A 247 22.94 7.19 -8.83
CA GLY A 247 22.96 8.58 -8.37
C GLY A 247 21.57 9.20 -8.37
N ASP A 248 21.44 10.36 -9.05
CA ASP A 248 20.17 11.07 -9.20
C ASP A 248 19.15 10.36 -10.08
N GLY A 249 19.59 9.43 -10.91
CA GLY A 249 18.72 8.60 -11.72
C GLY A 249 17.76 7.70 -10.92
N PHE A 250 18.05 7.47 -9.61
CA PHE A 250 17.17 6.72 -8.73
C PHE A 250 15.71 7.17 -8.82
N ALA A 251 15.45 8.47 -8.68
CA ALA A 251 14.12 9.01 -8.69
C ALA A 251 13.40 8.81 -10.04
N LEU A 252 14.14 8.91 -11.15
CA LEU A 252 13.61 8.68 -12.50
C LEU A 252 13.26 7.21 -12.74
N TYR A 253 14.16 6.29 -12.38
CA TYR A 253 13.93 4.86 -12.56
C TYR A 253 12.80 4.35 -11.68
N PHE A 254 12.79 4.75 -10.40
CA PHE A 254 11.71 4.41 -9.47
C PHE A 254 10.36 4.96 -9.93
N GLY A 255 10.33 6.24 -10.32
CA GLY A 255 9.14 6.89 -10.86
C GLY A 255 8.63 6.22 -12.14
N GLY A 256 9.53 5.83 -13.05
CA GLY A 256 9.18 5.08 -14.26
C GLY A 256 8.51 3.74 -13.97
N LEU A 257 9.04 2.99 -12.98
CA LEU A 257 8.42 1.73 -12.53
C LEU A 257 7.04 1.97 -11.91
N ALA A 258 6.88 3.02 -11.10
CA ALA A 258 5.60 3.38 -10.53
C ALA A 258 4.55 3.75 -11.61
N LEU A 259 4.97 4.45 -12.68
CA LEU A 259 4.10 4.73 -13.82
C LEU A 259 3.67 3.47 -14.56
N LEU A 260 4.54 2.46 -14.70
CA LEU A 260 4.17 1.16 -15.30
C LEU A 260 3.06 0.47 -14.50
N LEU A 261 3.11 0.52 -13.16
CA LEU A 261 2.02 0.03 -12.31
C LEU A 261 0.72 0.75 -12.62
N GLY A 262 0.77 2.08 -12.78
CA GLY A 262 -0.38 2.89 -13.15
C GLY A 262 -0.97 2.51 -14.51
N VAL A 263 -0.13 2.38 -15.53
CA VAL A 263 -0.54 1.95 -16.87
C VAL A 263 -1.18 0.57 -16.83
N ALA A 264 -0.60 -0.37 -16.09
CA ALA A 264 -1.16 -1.71 -15.95
C ALA A 264 -2.53 -1.69 -15.24
N SER A 265 -2.70 -0.86 -14.21
CA SER A 265 -3.99 -0.69 -13.53
C SER A 265 -5.07 -0.12 -14.46
N MET A 266 -4.71 0.86 -15.32
CA MET A 266 -5.61 1.37 -16.33
C MET A 266 -5.99 0.30 -17.38
N LEU A 267 -5.03 -0.52 -17.82
CA LEU A 267 -5.29 -1.62 -18.73
C LEU A 267 -6.17 -2.69 -18.07
N ASN A 268 -5.93 -2.99 -16.78
CA ASN A 268 -6.78 -3.91 -16.03
C ASN A 268 -8.25 -3.48 -16.05
N SER A 269 -8.54 -2.19 -15.87
CA SER A 269 -9.91 -1.68 -15.88
C SER A 269 -10.65 -1.93 -17.21
N ARG A 270 -9.91 -1.99 -18.33
CA ARG A 270 -10.45 -2.29 -19.67
C ARG A 270 -10.66 -3.79 -19.90
N PHE A 271 -9.76 -4.61 -19.37
CA PHE A 271 -9.71 -6.03 -19.68
C PHE A 271 -10.44 -6.90 -18.66
N VAL A 272 -10.64 -6.42 -17.42
CA VAL A 272 -11.26 -7.20 -16.36
C VAL A 272 -12.69 -7.64 -16.68
N GLY A 273 -13.44 -6.82 -17.41
CA GLY A 273 -14.79 -7.17 -17.87
C GLY A 273 -14.82 -8.35 -18.85
N ARG A 274 -13.73 -8.53 -19.65
CA ARG A 274 -13.63 -9.61 -20.64
C ARG A 274 -13.07 -10.91 -20.08
N TRP A 275 -12.02 -10.81 -19.26
CA TRP A 275 -11.26 -11.99 -18.79
C TRP A 275 -11.52 -12.35 -17.31
N GLY A 276 -12.11 -11.42 -16.57
CA GLY A 276 -12.41 -11.58 -15.15
C GLY A 276 -11.20 -11.39 -14.23
N MET A 277 -11.46 -10.96 -13.00
CA MET A 277 -10.46 -10.63 -12.00
C MET A 277 -9.54 -11.82 -11.66
N ARG A 278 -10.13 -13.03 -11.48
CA ARG A 278 -9.38 -14.24 -11.10
C ARG A 278 -8.39 -14.69 -12.17
N ALA A 279 -8.74 -14.57 -13.45
CA ALA A 279 -7.85 -14.95 -14.55
C ALA A 279 -6.67 -13.99 -14.67
N ILE A 280 -6.94 -12.68 -14.70
CA ILE A 280 -5.90 -11.65 -14.81
C ILE A 280 -4.92 -11.74 -13.64
N SER A 281 -5.41 -11.86 -12.39
CA SER A 281 -4.54 -11.99 -11.22
C SER A 281 -3.67 -13.25 -11.27
N SER A 282 -4.22 -14.38 -11.73
CA SER A 282 -3.47 -15.63 -11.88
C SER A 282 -2.38 -15.52 -12.96
N TRP A 283 -2.65 -14.88 -14.11
CA TRP A 283 -1.66 -14.64 -15.15
C TRP A 283 -0.55 -13.69 -14.69
N ALA A 284 -0.92 -12.63 -13.99
CA ALA A 284 0.05 -11.68 -13.44
C ALA A 284 0.96 -12.34 -12.38
N ALA A 285 0.41 -13.17 -11.49
CA ALA A 285 1.21 -13.94 -10.55
C ALA A 285 2.14 -14.96 -11.24
N ALA A 286 1.67 -15.65 -12.27
CA ALA A 286 2.51 -16.53 -13.10
C ALA A 286 3.64 -15.74 -13.77
N ALA A 287 3.36 -14.53 -14.27
CA ALA A 287 4.38 -13.66 -14.86
C ALA A 287 5.46 -13.26 -13.85
N ILE A 288 5.08 -12.95 -12.59
CA ILE A 288 6.04 -12.70 -11.49
C ILE A 288 6.94 -13.91 -11.28
N VAL A 289 6.36 -15.11 -11.17
CA VAL A 289 7.11 -16.37 -10.96
C VAL A 289 8.09 -16.64 -12.10
N VAL A 290 7.60 -16.57 -13.35
CA VAL A 290 8.43 -16.84 -14.53
C VAL A 290 9.54 -15.79 -14.67
N ALA A 291 9.21 -14.51 -14.53
CA ALA A 291 10.20 -13.44 -14.62
C ALA A 291 11.27 -13.58 -13.53
N SER A 292 10.88 -13.92 -12.29
CA SER A 292 11.82 -14.08 -11.18
C SER A 292 12.72 -15.31 -11.37
N ALA A 293 12.17 -16.43 -11.86
CA ALA A 293 12.96 -17.62 -12.19
C ALA A 293 13.97 -17.36 -13.31
N LEU A 294 13.54 -16.69 -14.39
CA LEU A 294 14.41 -16.29 -15.50
C LEU A 294 15.50 -15.31 -15.03
N PHE A 295 15.14 -14.33 -14.20
CA PHE A 295 16.09 -13.36 -13.69
C PHE A 295 17.14 -13.99 -12.77
N LEU A 296 16.77 -14.98 -11.95
CA LEU A 296 17.72 -15.77 -11.16
C LEU A 296 18.66 -16.59 -12.04
N ALA A 297 18.16 -17.18 -13.14
CA ALA A 297 18.99 -17.89 -14.11
C ALA A 297 19.99 -16.94 -14.81
N VAL A 298 19.56 -15.73 -15.18
CA VAL A 298 20.45 -14.70 -15.74
C VAL A 298 21.54 -14.31 -14.73
N GLN A 299 21.18 -14.09 -13.46
CA GLN A 299 22.16 -13.79 -12.39
C GLN A 299 23.20 -14.91 -12.18
N ALA A 300 22.81 -16.16 -12.43
CA ALA A 300 23.74 -17.28 -12.32
C ALA A 300 24.71 -17.37 -13.53
N ALA A 301 24.28 -16.85 -14.68
CA ALA A 301 25.03 -16.97 -15.94
C ALA A 301 25.95 -15.76 -16.25
N MET A 302 25.55 -14.54 -15.83
CA MET A 302 26.27 -13.31 -16.15
C MET A 302 26.02 -12.19 -15.13
N PRO A 303 26.90 -11.17 -15.05
CA PRO A 303 26.67 -9.96 -14.27
C PRO A 303 25.44 -9.21 -14.76
N VAL A 304 24.59 -8.80 -13.81
CA VAL A 304 23.34 -8.10 -14.11
C VAL A 304 23.59 -6.61 -14.29
N THR A 305 23.14 -6.07 -15.43
CA THR A 305 23.16 -4.63 -15.69
C THR A 305 21.90 -3.95 -15.15
N LEU A 306 21.95 -2.62 -14.96
CA LEU A 306 20.79 -1.81 -14.59
C LEU A 306 19.61 -2.00 -15.56
N ALA A 307 19.89 -2.08 -16.87
CA ALA A 307 18.86 -2.30 -17.89
C ALA A 307 18.13 -3.65 -17.71
N MET A 308 18.88 -4.73 -17.42
CA MET A 308 18.28 -6.04 -17.14
C MET A 308 17.42 -6.01 -15.87
N PHE A 309 17.89 -5.33 -14.83
CA PHE A 309 17.12 -5.16 -13.61
C PHE A 309 15.85 -4.33 -13.84
N LEU A 310 15.93 -3.23 -14.59
CA LEU A 310 14.76 -2.41 -14.92
C LEU A 310 13.74 -3.17 -15.76
N ALA A 311 14.19 -4.01 -16.71
CA ALA A 311 13.29 -4.88 -17.47
C ALA A 311 12.56 -5.88 -16.57
N TYR A 312 13.29 -6.53 -15.66
CA TYR A 312 12.70 -7.42 -14.66
C TYR A 312 11.72 -6.71 -13.74
N ALA A 313 12.16 -5.61 -13.10
CA ALA A 313 11.31 -4.81 -12.22
C ALA A 313 10.08 -4.25 -12.95
N GLY A 314 10.23 -3.88 -14.22
CA GLY A 314 9.13 -3.46 -15.07
C GLY A 314 8.02 -4.51 -15.20
N VAL A 315 8.41 -5.78 -15.41
CA VAL A 315 7.43 -6.90 -15.43
C VAL A 315 6.73 -7.04 -14.08
N LEU A 316 7.47 -6.93 -12.97
CA LEU A 316 6.90 -7.03 -11.63
C LEU A 316 5.89 -5.90 -11.35
N PHE A 317 6.26 -4.65 -11.61
CA PHE A 317 5.39 -3.49 -11.37
C PHE A 317 4.16 -3.51 -12.28
N PHE A 318 4.31 -3.95 -13.53
CA PHE A 318 3.18 -4.16 -14.42
C PHE A 318 2.23 -5.24 -13.87
N ALA A 319 2.77 -6.37 -13.42
CA ALA A 319 1.97 -7.44 -12.82
C ALA A 319 1.25 -6.96 -11.54
N PHE A 320 1.90 -6.18 -10.67
CA PHE A 320 1.27 -5.58 -9.50
C PHE A 320 0.10 -4.66 -9.87
N GLY A 321 0.27 -3.83 -10.90
CA GLY A 321 -0.81 -2.96 -11.38
C GLY A 321 -2.04 -3.74 -11.85
N LEU A 322 -1.86 -4.93 -12.43
CA LEU A 322 -2.96 -5.83 -12.79
C LEU A 322 -3.61 -6.50 -11.57
N MET A 323 -2.85 -6.77 -10.51
CA MET A 323 -3.31 -7.56 -9.36
C MET A 323 -3.93 -6.73 -8.25
N PHE A 324 -3.42 -5.53 -8.00
CA PHE A 324 -3.70 -4.72 -6.80
C PHE A 324 -5.21 -4.58 -6.52
N GLY A 325 -5.96 -4.08 -7.47
CA GLY A 325 -7.41 -3.90 -7.32
C GLY A 325 -8.18 -5.21 -7.33
N ASN A 326 -7.75 -6.17 -8.16
CA ASN A 326 -8.45 -7.43 -8.34
C ASN A 326 -8.41 -8.31 -7.10
N LEU A 327 -7.24 -8.45 -6.44
CA LEU A 327 -7.11 -9.28 -5.23
C LEU A 327 -8.02 -8.78 -4.11
N ASN A 328 -8.04 -7.44 -3.89
CA ASN A 328 -8.91 -6.83 -2.89
C ASN A 328 -10.39 -7.02 -3.24
N ALA A 329 -10.77 -6.80 -4.50
CA ALA A 329 -12.15 -6.95 -4.95
C ALA A 329 -12.65 -8.40 -4.79
N ILE A 330 -11.83 -9.40 -5.13
CA ILE A 330 -12.18 -10.82 -4.95
C ILE A 330 -12.28 -11.19 -3.46
N ALA A 331 -11.36 -10.70 -2.62
CA ALA A 331 -11.42 -10.93 -1.18
C ALA A 331 -12.69 -10.35 -0.55
N MET A 332 -13.16 -9.21 -1.05
CA MET A 332 -14.36 -8.52 -0.58
C MET A 332 -15.67 -9.04 -1.18
N GLU A 333 -15.61 -9.78 -2.29
CA GLU A 333 -16.80 -10.27 -3.03
C GLU A 333 -17.85 -10.95 -2.14
N PRO A 334 -17.48 -11.87 -1.22
CA PRO A 334 -18.45 -12.55 -0.35
C PRO A 334 -18.78 -11.81 0.95
N MET A 335 -18.31 -10.56 1.15
CA MET A 335 -18.35 -9.84 2.44
C MET A 335 -19.40 -8.73 2.51
N GLY A 336 -20.42 -8.73 1.65
CA GLY A 336 -21.40 -7.66 1.49
C GLY A 336 -22.01 -7.14 2.81
N GLU A 337 -22.48 -8.05 3.69
CA GLU A 337 -23.15 -7.70 4.95
C GLU A 337 -22.19 -7.09 6.01
N VAL A 338 -20.90 -7.45 5.96
CA VAL A 338 -19.87 -7.03 6.92
C VAL A 338 -18.75 -6.23 6.26
N ALA A 339 -19.01 -5.59 5.13
CA ALA A 339 -18.01 -5.00 4.25
C ALA A 339 -17.02 -4.05 4.97
N GLY A 340 -17.47 -3.20 5.88
CA GLY A 340 -16.61 -2.28 6.62
C GLY A 340 -15.61 -3.01 7.52
N MET A 341 -16.10 -3.96 8.32
CA MET A 341 -15.28 -4.79 9.20
C MET A 341 -14.35 -5.71 8.41
N ALA A 342 -14.87 -6.34 7.34
CA ALA A 342 -14.08 -7.19 6.47
C ALA A 342 -12.94 -6.43 5.80
N SER A 343 -13.18 -5.23 5.29
CA SER A 343 -12.14 -4.38 4.71
C SER A 343 -11.02 -4.06 5.72
N ALA A 344 -11.36 -3.76 6.96
CA ALA A 344 -10.39 -3.51 8.03
C ALA A 344 -9.55 -4.77 8.32
N ILE A 345 -10.19 -5.93 8.47
CA ILE A 345 -9.51 -7.21 8.77
C ILE A 345 -8.64 -7.64 7.60
N ILE A 346 -9.15 -7.61 6.37
CA ILE A 346 -8.40 -7.97 5.16
C ILE A 346 -7.19 -7.05 4.99
N GLY A 347 -7.40 -5.73 5.10
CA GLY A 347 -6.34 -4.74 4.98
C GLY A 347 -5.24 -4.93 6.02
N ALA A 348 -5.60 -5.04 7.29
CA ALA A 348 -4.63 -5.22 8.38
C ALA A 348 -3.90 -6.56 8.29
N SER A 349 -4.62 -7.67 8.04
CA SER A 349 -4.00 -9.00 7.95
C SER A 349 -3.03 -9.08 6.77
N SER A 350 -3.41 -8.58 5.59
CA SER A 350 -2.50 -8.51 4.45
C SER A 350 -1.31 -7.59 4.71
N SER A 351 -1.50 -6.47 5.42
CA SER A 351 -0.41 -5.57 5.81
C SER A 351 0.57 -6.22 6.79
N VAL A 352 0.08 -6.99 7.77
CA VAL A 352 0.95 -7.74 8.70
C VAL A 352 1.77 -8.78 7.95
N ILE A 353 1.14 -9.59 7.09
CA ILE A 353 1.84 -10.61 6.28
C ILE A 353 2.89 -9.94 5.39
N SER A 354 2.52 -8.86 4.72
CA SER A 354 3.43 -8.11 3.84
C SER A 354 4.61 -7.51 4.60
N LEU A 355 4.36 -6.95 5.77
CA LEU A 355 5.38 -6.36 6.63
C LEU A 355 6.40 -7.42 7.06
N LEU A 356 5.94 -8.54 7.61
CA LEU A 356 6.82 -9.58 8.13
C LEU A 356 7.69 -10.17 7.02
N LEU A 357 7.08 -10.53 5.89
CA LEU A 357 7.80 -11.16 4.77
C LEU A 357 8.65 -10.14 4.01
N GLY A 358 8.16 -8.93 3.81
CA GLY A 358 8.91 -7.87 3.15
C GLY A 358 10.11 -7.40 3.97
N THR A 359 9.95 -7.25 5.28
CA THR A 359 11.08 -6.95 6.17
C THR A 359 12.10 -8.07 6.16
N LEU A 360 11.67 -9.34 6.21
CA LEU A 360 12.59 -10.49 6.11
C LEU A 360 13.39 -10.46 4.81
N ILE A 361 12.74 -10.27 3.66
CA ILE A 361 13.43 -10.19 2.37
C ILE A 361 14.41 -9.02 2.33
N GLY A 362 13.99 -7.85 2.81
CA GLY A 362 14.85 -6.68 2.85
C GLY A 362 16.08 -6.85 3.75
N GLN A 363 15.91 -7.44 4.95
CA GLN A 363 17.00 -7.70 5.88
C GLN A 363 17.99 -8.76 5.37
N LEU A 364 17.56 -9.66 4.47
CA LEU A 364 18.42 -10.64 3.81
C LEU A 364 19.19 -10.04 2.63
N TYR A 365 19.02 -8.77 2.30
CA TYR A 365 19.76 -8.13 1.21
C TYR A 365 21.26 -8.10 1.51
N ASP A 366 22.05 -8.66 0.58
CA ASP A 366 23.49 -8.94 0.72
C ASP A 366 24.32 -8.21 -0.36
N ASN A 367 23.86 -7.06 -0.84
CA ASN A 367 24.40 -6.34 -1.99
C ASN A 367 24.30 -7.11 -3.32
N THR A 368 23.47 -8.15 -3.37
CA THR A 368 23.08 -8.83 -4.60
C THR A 368 21.56 -8.76 -4.80
N LEU A 369 21.10 -8.98 -6.02
CA LEU A 369 19.68 -9.02 -6.32
C LEU A 369 19.02 -10.37 -6.01
N ARG A 370 19.83 -11.38 -5.57
CA ARG A 370 19.34 -12.75 -5.33
C ARG A 370 18.28 -12.82 -4.24
N PRO A 371 18.45 -12.22 -3.05
CA PRO A 371 17.41 -12.28 -2.00
C PRO A 371 16.08 -11.68 -2.45
N ILE A 372 16.13 -10.57 -3.18
CA ILE A 372 14.93 -9.91 -3.70
C ILE A 372 14.23 -10.79 -4.75
N ALA A 373 14.99 -11.31 -5.72
CA ALA A 373 14.44 -12.16 -6.77
C ALA A 373 13.89 -13.50 -6.23
N LEU A 374 14.56 -14.11 -5.24
CA LEU A 374 14.07 -15.29 -4.51
C LEU A 374 12.81 -14.96 -3.73
N GLY A 375 12.75 -13.81 -3.06
CA GLY A 375 11.56 -13.33 -2.38
C GLY A 375 10.35 -13.24 -3.32
N PHE A 376 10.50 -12.60 -4.46
CA PHE A 376 9.44 -12.51 -5.48
C PHE A 376 9.06 -13.88 -6.06
N LEU A 377 10.05 -14.76 -6.29
CA LEU A 377 9.78 -16.11 -6.76
C LEU A 377 8.95 -16.91 -5.76
N LEU A 378 9.40 -16.98 -4.52
CA LEU A 378 8.75 -17.80 -3.49
C LEU A 378 7.38 -17.25 -3.09
N LEU A 379 7.28 -15.95 -2.84
CA LEU A 379 6.01 -15.33 -2.46
C LEU A 379 5.04 -15.28 -3.65
N GLY A 380 5.53 -15.02 -4.85
CA GLY A 380 4.75 -15.08 -6.08
C GLY A 380 4.22 -16.48 -6.35
N LEU A 381 5.05 -17.51 -6.18
CA LEU A 381 4.64 -18.93 -6.34
C LEU A 381 3.59 -19.32 -5.29
N ALA A 382 3.81 -18.99 -4.02
CA ALA A 382 2.85 -19.26 -2.96
C ALA A 382 1.50 -18.55 -3.22
N SER A 383 1.53 -17.27 -3.59
CA SER A 383 0.33 -16.50 -3.95
C SER A 383 -0.38 -17.12 -5.15
N TRP A 384 0.35 -17.50 -6.20
CA TRP A 384 -0.21 -18.13 -7.39
C TRP A 384 -0.86 -19.48 -7.09
N LEU A 385 -0.21 -20.34 -6.29
CA LEU A 385 -0.75 -21.64 -5.88
C LEU A 385 -2.03 -21.49 -5.04
N LEU A 386 -2.09 -20.50 -4.13
CA LEU A 386 -3.31 -20.19 -3.38
C LEU A 386 -4.45 -19.81 -4.31
N MET A 387 -4.21 -18.89 -5.26
CA MET A 387 -5.23 -18.48 -6.23
C MET A 387 -5.71 -19.63 -7.12
N LEU A 388 -4.79 -20.51 -7.57
CA LEU A 388 -5.15 -21.70 -8.36
C LEU A 388 -5.99 -22.69 -7.55
N SER A 389 -5.67 -22.88 -6.26
CA SER A 389 -6.41 -23.82 -5.39
C SER A 389 -7.83 -23.30 -5.10
N GLU A 390 -7.98 -21.99 -4.88
CA GLU A 390 -9.30 -21.36 -4.72
C GLU A 390 -10.12 -21.47 -6.01
N ARG A 391 -9.54 -21.16 -7.16
CA ARG A 391 -10.21 -21.23 -8.45
C ARG A 391 -10.74 -22.65 -8.75
N ARG A 392 -9.94 -23.68 -8.45
CA ARG A 392 -10.36 -25.09 -8.61
C ARG A 392 -11.51 -25.45 -7.66
N TRP A 393 -11.44 -24.97 -6.42
CA TRP A 393 -12.51 -25.18 -5.44
C TRP A 393 -13.81 -24.47 -5.85
N HIS A 394 -13.73 -23.22 -6.24
CA HIS A 394 -14.86 -22.41 -6.69
C HIS A 394 -15.57 -23.05 -7.90
N ALA A 395 -14.80 -23.55 -8.87
CA ALA A 395 -15.35 -24.28 -10.01
C ALA A 395 -16.10 -25.55 -9.61
N ARG A 396 -15.59 -26.30 -8.62
CA ARG A 396 -16.26 -27.51 -8.10
C ARG A 396 -17.58 -27.21 -7.38
N VAL A 397 -17.61 -26.14 -6.59
CA VAL A 397 -18.82 -25.69 -5.90
C VAL A 397 -19.92 -25.33 -6.91
N LEU A 398 -19.58 -24.56 -7.94
CA LEU A 398 -20.53 -24.19 -9.00
C LEU A 398 -21.02 -25.37 -9.82
N SER A 399 -20.18 -26.39 -10.09
CA SER A 399 -20.60 -27.61 -10.80
C SER A 399 -21.49 -28.52 -9.92
N GLY A 400 -21.23 -28.58 -8.62
CA GLY A 400 -22.07 -29.30 -7.66
C GLY A 400 -23.48 -28.71 -7.53
N GLN A 401 -23.57 -27.37 -7.50
CA GLN A 401 -24.87 -26.66 -7.44
C GLN A 401 -25.71 -26.87 -8.72
N ARG A 402 -25.07 -26.95 -9.90
CA ARG A 402 -25.77 -27.23 -11.17
C ARG A 402 -26.23 -28.67 -11.31
N ALA A 403 -25.66 -29.62 -10.55
CA ALA A 403 -26.07 -31.02 -10.55
C ALA A 403 -27.26 -31.31 -9.61
N THR A 404 -27.62 -30.35 -8.74
CA THR A 404 -28.71 -30.45 -7.76
C THR A 404 -29.93 -29.61 -8.12
N THR A 405 -29.87 -28.82 -9.20
CA THR A 405 -31.00 -28.11 -9.83
C THR A 405 -31.40 -28.80 -11.13
#